data_33e352c708c5fb6e3eafcf43eea18a99
#
_entry.id   33e352c708c5fb6e3eafcf43eea18a99
#
_cell.length_a   1.000
_cell.length_b   1.000
_cell.length_c   1.000
_cell.angle_alpha   90.00
_cell.angle_beta   90.00
_cell.angle_gamma   90.00
#
_symmetry.space_group_name_H-M   'P 1'
#
loop_
_entity.id
_entity.type
_entity.pdbx_description
1 polymer ?
#
loop_
_entity_poly.entity_id
_entity_poly.type
_entity_poly.pdbx_seq_one_letter_code
_entity_poly.pdbx_strand_id
1 'polypeptide(L)'
;LELVMEKHAGYHVHDRLFKELIQNFFQEFMEAFFPDLSADLDYRRVRFLSQEQFTDFPGGEQKRVDILAETKVKGKDTVILIHVEPQSYYEKPFPERMFRYYMMISLRHRKPVLPIAVFSYEEKTETPDTYTFAFHNIEILRFHYLSIHLMKQNWRNYIRSNNPVAAALLSKMGYTEKERVQVKLEFLRMLARMELDPAKMRLLHGFFDYYLKLNEKEEAEVMENIKMLDPDEAEQVLKL
;
A
#
# COMPACT_ATOMS: atom_id res chain seq x y z
N LEU A 1 4.54 5.28 -29.57
CA LEU A 1 5.53 4.37 -28.95
C LEU A 1 6.11 5.00 -27.68
N GLU A 2 6.55 6.26 -27.70
CA GLU A 2 7.08 6.98 -26.52
C GLU A 2 6.08 7.04 -25.36
N LEU A 3 4.85 7.42 -25.57
CA LEU A 3 3.79 7.48 -24.56
C LEU A 3 3.48 6.12 -23.91
N VAL A 4 3.62 5.03 -24.64
CA VAL A 4 3.44 3.67 -24.12
C VAL A 4 4.64 3.26 -23.28
N MET A 5 5.85 3.63 -23.69
CA MET A 5 7.09 3.36 -22.94
C MET A 5 7.15 4.17 -21.63
N GLU A 6 6.72 5.44 -21.63
CA GLU A 6 6.64 6.26 -20.42
C GLU A 6 5.61 5.73 -19.43
N LYS A 7 4.44 5.27 -19.89
CA LYS A 7 3.45 4.61 -19.03
C LYS A 7 4.01 3.33 -18.41
N HIS A 8 4.67 2.49 -19.17
CA HIS A 8 5.29 1.27 -18.65
C HIS A 8 6.41 1.56 -17.62
N ALA A 9 7.24 2.56 -17.86
CA ALA A 9 8.27 2.99 -16.91
C ALA A 9 7.65 3.50 -15.60
N GLY A 10 6.55 4.26 -15.67
CA GLY A 10 5.82 4.74 -14.50
C GLY A 10 5.23 3.60 -13.64
N TYR A 11 4.68 2.56 -14.26
CA TYR A 11 4.14 1.40 -13.54
C TYR A 11 5.22 0.63 -12.78
N HIS A 12 6.39 0.40 -13.39
CA HIS A 12 7.50 -0.27 -12.72
C HIS A 12 8.02 0.50 -11.50
N VAL A 13 8.05 1.84 -11.57
CA VAL A 13 8.45 2.68 -10.43
C VAL A 13 7.40 2.61 -9.34
N HIS A 14 6.12 2.70 -9.69
CA HIS A 14 5.01 2.60 -8.75
C HIS A 14 5.05 1.28 -7.96
N ASP A 15 5.09 0.16 -8.67
CA ASP A 15 5.12 -1.18 -8.05
C ASP A 15 6.32 -1.32 -7.12
N ARG A 16 7.51 -0.85 -7.55
CA ARG A 16 8.71 -0.88 -6.72
C ARG A 16 8.54 -0.05 -5.45
N LEU A 17 8.05 1.18 -5.54
CA LEU A 17 7.89 2.07 -4.38
C LEU A 17 6.90 1.49 -3.35
N PHE A 18 5.76 0.99 -3.79
CA PHE A 18 4.79 0.34 -2.89
C PHE A 18 5.36 -0.92 -2.26
N LYS A 19 6.08 -1.72 -3.04
CA LYS A 19 6.73 -2.92 -2.54
C LYS A 19 7.78 -2.61 -1.48
N GLU A 20 8.67 -1.65 -1.75
CA GLU A 20 9.69 -1.22 -0.80
C GLU A 20 9.05 -0.66 0.48
N LEU A 21 8.00 0.17 0.36
CA LEU A 21 7.30 0.70 1.51
C LEU A 21 6.68 -0.41 2.37
N ILE A 22 5.88 -1.29 1.76
CA ILE A 22 5.16 -2.32 2.51
C ILE A 22 6.12 -3.38 3.08
N GLN A 23 7.18 -3.76 2.36
CA GLN A 23 8.15 -4.74 2.87
C GLN A 23 8.98 -4.20 4.04
N ASN A 24 9.37 -2.91 4.01
CA ASN A 24 10.13 -2.31 5.09
C ASN A 24 9.29 -1.99 6.33
N PHE A 25 7.97 -1.84 6.17
CA PHE A 25 7.04 -1.45 7.22
C PHE A 25 5.79 -2.34 7.21
N PHE A 26 5.98 -3.65 7.12
CA PHE A 26 4.86 -4.59 6.95
C PHE A 26 3.93 -4.61 8.17
N GLN A 27 4.47 -4.57 9.38
CA GLN A 27 3.68 -4.50 10.60
C GLN A 27 2.85 -3.22 10.62
N GLU A 28 3.46 -2.09 10.35
CA GLU A 28 2.82 -0.78 10.36
C GLU A 28 1.75 -0.66 9.26
N PHE A 29 1.96 -1.32 8.11
CA PHE A 29 0.94 -1.44 7.07
C PHE A 29 -0.30 -2.20 7.57
N MET A 30 -0.09 -3.34 8.21
CA MET A 30 -1.19 -4.14 8.76
C MET A 30 -1.89 -3.40 9.91
N GLU A 31 -1.16 -2.72 10.78
CA GLU A 31 -1.71 -1.93 11.89
C GLU A 31 -2.54 -0.75 11.41
N ALA A 32 -2.12 -0.08 10.32
CA ALA A 32 -2.82 1.09 9.79
C ALA A 32 -4.17 0.74 9.16
N PHE A 33 -4.26 -0.40 8.46
CA PHE A 33 -5.41 -0.72 7.61
C PHE A 33 -6.19 -1.95 8.05
N PHE A 34 -5.59 -2.84 8.82
CA PHE A 34 -6.20 -4.10 9.29
C PHE A 34 -5.86 -4.36 10.76
N PRO A 35 -6.19 -3.43 11.68
CA PRO A 35 -5.74 -3.51 13.09
C PRO A 35 -6.18 -4.80 13.79
N ASP A 36 -7.40 -5.27 13.55
CA ASP A 36 -7.92 -6.50 14.16
C ASP A 36 -7.15 -7.74 13.69
N LEU A 37 -6.82 -7.82 12.40
CA LEU A 37 -5.99 -8.90 11.87
C LEU A 37 -4.54 -8.78 12.32
N SER A 38 -4.03 -7.55 12.36
CA SER A 38 -2.67 -7.25 12.80
C SER A 38 -2.41 -7.74 14.22
N ALA A 39 -3.40 -7.59 15.11
CA ALA A 39 -3.30 -8.05 16.51
C ALA A 39 -3.03 -9.56 16.64
N ASP A 40 -3.46 -10.34 15.67
CA ASP A 40 -3.31 -11.81 15.65
C ASP A 40 -2.01 -12.30 14.99
N LEU A 41 -1.24 -11.42 14.33
CA LEU A 41 -0.02 -11.81 13.61
C LEU A 41 1.22 -11.80 14.49
N ASP A 42 2.15 -12.73 14.25
CA ASP A 42 3.48 -12.76 14.89
C ASP A 42 4.54 -12.14 13.99
N TYR A 43 4.76 -10.84 14.16
CA TYR A 43 5.70 -10.06 13.33
C TYR A 43 7.17 -10.43 13.54
N ARG A 44 7.54 -11.10 14.63
CA ARG A 44 8.91 -11.59 14.85
C ARG A 44 9.29 -12.73 13.91
N ARG A 45 8.30 -13.30 13.23
CA ARG A 45 8.45 -14.46 12.34
C ARG A 45 8.03 -14.16 10.90
N VAL A 46 7.89 -12.89 10.54
CA VAL A 46 7.60 -12.51 9.17
C VAL A 46 8.78 -12.83 8.27
N ARG A 47 8.53 -13.52 7.19
CA ARG A 47 9.49 -13.80 6.13
C ARG A 47 8.87 -13.47 4.78
N PHE A 48 9.52 -12.61 4.01
CA PHE A 48 9.13 -12.37 2.63
C PHE A 48 9.65 -13.49 1.75
N LEU A 49 8.76 -14.08 0.99
CA LEU A 49 9.12 -15.10 0.01
C LEU A 49 9.58 -14.42 -1.27
N SER A 50 10.50 -15.11 -1.99
CA SER A 50 10.96 -14.62 -3.29
C SER A 50 9.79 -14.45 -4.25
N GLN A 51 9.86 -13.45 -5.13
CA GLN A 51 8.86 -13.24 -6.17
C GLN A 51 8.68 -14.50 -6.99
N GLU A 52 7.52 -15.12 -6.84
CA GLU A 52 7.23 -16.32 -7.60
C GLU A 52 6.73 -15.92 -8.99
N GLN A 53 7.46 -16.39 -9.98
CA GLN A 53 7.00 -16.33 -11.36
C GLN A 53 6.03 -17.47 -11.57
N PHE A 54 4.79 -17.14 -11.84
CA PHE A 54 3.82 -18.11 -12.29
C PHE A 54 3.85 -18.14 -13.83
N THR A 55 4.46 -19.18 -14.37
CA THR A 55 4.57 -19.40 -15.82
C THR A 55 3.31 -20.01 -16.45
N ASP A 56 2.41 -20.52 -15.61
CA ASP A 56 1.28 -21.34 -16.04
C ASP A 56 -0.02 -20.53 -16.24
N PHE A 57 0.09 -19.21 -16.41
CA PHE A 57 -1.08 -18.42 -16.81
C PHE A 57 -1.48 -18.74 -18.26
N PRO A 58 -2.80 -18.94 -18.50
CA PRO A 58 -3.31 -19.05 -19.87
C PRO A 58 -2.94 -17.79 -20.66
N GLY A 59 -2.19 -17.92 -21.75
CA GLY A 59 -1.71 -16.82 -22.56
C GLY A 59 -0.20 -16.58 -22.50
N GLY A 60 0.56 -17.36 -21.72
CA GLY A 60 2.03 -17.27 -21.68
C GLY A 60 2.61 -16.03 -21.00
N GLU A 61 1.77 -15.21 -20.35
CA GLU A 61 2.22 -14.06 -19.59
C GLU A 61 2.88 -14.52 -18.28
N GLN A 62 4.16 -14.19 -18.10
CA GLN A 62 4.84 -14.34 -16.82
C GLN A 62 4.30 -13.26 -15.87
N LYS A 63 3.42 -13.61 -14.96
CA LYS A 63 2.95 -12.69 -13.91
C LYS A 63 3.69 -12.97 -12.61
N ARG A 64 4.09 -11.90 -11.93
CA ARG A 64 4.76 -11.97 -10.63
C ARG A 64 3.79 -11.54 -9.56
N VAL A 65 3.80 -12.24 -8.44
CA VAL A 65 3.17 -11.78 -7.20
C VAL A 65 4.04 -10.69 -6.60
N ASP A 66 3.44 -9.56 -6.23
CA ASP A 66 4.23 -8.41 -5.79
C ASP A 66 4.83 -8.60 -4.41
N ILE A 67 4.02 -8.97 -3.41
CA ILE A 67 4.47 -9.16 -2.04
C ILE A 67 3.82 -10.43 -1.49
N LEU A 68 4.65 -11.37 -1.06
CA LEU A 68 4.21 -12.59 -0.41
C LEU A 68 4.93 -12.71 0.93
N ALA A 69 4.20 -12.52 2.02
CA ALA A 69 4.72 -12.61 3.38
C ALA A 69 4.21 -13.88 4.07
N GLU A 70 5.12 -14.65 4.65
CA GLU A 70 4.81 -15.77 5.52
C GLU A 70 4.93 -15.35 6.97
N THR A 71 3.92 -15.64 7.78
CA THR A 71 3.94 -15.40 9.23
C THR A 71 3.07 -16.40 9.96
N LYS A 72 3.07 -16.36 11.30
CA LYS A 72 2.23 -17.18 12.16
C LYS A 72 1.11 -16.37 12.78
N VAL A 73 0.01 -17.02 13.04
CA VAL A 73 -1.06 -16.48 13.89
C VAL A 73 -0.71 -16.76 15.37
N LYS A 74 -0.80 -15.74 16.21
CA LYS A 74 -0.52 -15.85 17.65
C LYS A 74 -1.39 -16.93 18.31
N GLY A 75 -0.76 -17.77 19.14
CA GLY A 75 -1.46 -18.84 19.86
C GLY A 75 -1.94 -20.01 19.00
N LYS A 76 -1.63 -20.03 17.71
CA LYS A 76 -1.98 -21.12 16.79
C LYS A 76 -0.74 -21.60 16.05
N ASP A 77 -0.60 -22.90 15.92
CA ASP A 77 0.47 -23.49 15.08
C ASP A 77 0.06 -23.48 13.59
N THR A 78 -0.41 -22.33 13.14
CA THR A 78 -0.88 -22.08 11.78
C THR A 78 0.01 -21.07 11.13
N VAL A 79 0.50 -21.38 9.95
CA VAL A 79 1.22 -20.43 9.08
C VAL A 79 0.26 -19.93 8.03
N ILE A 80 0.19 -18.62 7.86
CA ILE A 80 -0.57 -17.97 6.79
C ILE A 80 0.36 -17.27 5.82
N LEU A 81 -0.05 -17.19 4.58
CA LEU A 81 0.59 -16.38 3.56
C LEU A 81 -0.27 -15.15 3.32
N ILE A 82 0.34 -13.97 3.37
CA ILE A 82 -0.32 -12.71 3.11
C ILE A 82 0.16 -12.23 1.74
N HIS A 83 -0.76 -12.20 0.79
CA HIS A 83 -0.50 -11.71 -0.55
C HIS A 83 -1.00 -10.29 -0.67
N VAL A 84 -0.09 -9.34 -0.89
CA VAL A 84 -0.42 -7.93 -1.13
C VAL A 84 -0.14 -7.61 -2.59
N GLU A 85 -1.13 -7.07 -3.27
CA GLU A 85 -1.08 -6.69 -4.69
C GLU A 85 -1.38 -5.19 -4.82
N PRO A 86 -0.37 -4.32 -4.91
CA PRO A 86 -0.56 -2.91 -5.20
C PRO A 86 -1.06 -2.71 -6.63
N GLN A 87 -2.16 -1.96 -6.79
CA GLN A 87 -2.76 -1.71 -8.09
C GLN A 87 -2.86 -0.21 -8.36
N SER A 88 -2.19 0.26 -9.43
CA SER A 88 -2.10 1.68 -9.79
C SER A 88 -3.07 2.14 -10.86
N TYR A 89 -3.79 1.22 -11.48
CA TYR A 89 -4.79 1.50 -12.52
C TYR A 89 -5.99 0.57 -12.38
N TYR A 90 -7.13 1.00 -12.94
CA TYR A 90 -8.32 0.17 -13.00
C TYR A 90 -8.16 -0.96 -14.04
N GLU A 91 -8.45 -2.17 -13.62
CA GLU A 91 -8.45 -3.34 -14.48
C GLU A 91 -9.71 -4.17 -14.22
N LYS A 92 -10.59 -4.27 -15.22
CA LYS A 92 -11.85 -5.00 -15.08
C LYS A 92 -11.69 -6.46 -14.63
N PRO A 93 -10.72 -7.24 -15.13
CA PRO A 93 -10.51 -8.63 -14.71
C PRO A 93 -9.72 -8.79 -13.40
N PHE A 94 -9.48 -7.69 -12.64
CA PHE A 94 -8.67 -7.75 -11.41
C PHE A 94 -9.19 -8.76 -10.38
N PRO A 95 -10.51 -8.86 -10.05
CA PRO A 95 -11.00 -9.84 -9.10
C PRO A 95 -10.74 -11.30 -9.54
N GLU A 96 -10.86 -11.60 -10.83
CA GLU A 96 -10.52 -12.91 -11.38
C GLU A 96 -9.01 -13.17 -11.28
N ARG A 97 -8.18 -12.17 -11.54
CA ARG A 97 -6.72 -12.27 -11.40
C ARG A 97 -6.32 -12.57 -9.95
N MET A 98 -6.90 -11.86 -8.97
CA MET A 98 -6.68 -12.14 -7.55
C MET A 98 -7.06 -13.56 -7.15
N PHE A 99 -8.18 -14.06 -7.67
CA PHE A 99 -8.58 -15.44 -7.45
C PHE A 99 -7.58 -16.45 -8.03
N ARG A 100 -7.08 -16.20 -9.24
CA ARG A 100 -6.05 -17.05 -9.87
C ARG A 100 -4.75 -17.07 -9.05
N TYR A 101 -4.28 -15.92 -8.58
CA TYR A 101 -3.12 -15.84 -7.68
C TYR A 101 -3.36 -16.61 -6.37
N TYR A 102 -4.51 -16.40 -5.75
CA TYR A 102 -4.89 -17.14 -4.54
C TYR A 102 -4.82 -18.66 -4.73
N MET A 103 -5.40 -19.17 -5.81
CA MET A 103 -5.36 -20.60 -6.11
C MET A 103 -3.93 -21.12 -6.28
N MET A 104 -3.12 -20.43 -7.06
CA MET A 104 -1.75 -20.85 -7.35
C MET A 104 -0.87 -20.85 -6.10
N ILE A 105 -0.95 -19.79 -5.29
CA ILE A 105 -0.23 -19.69 -4.03
C ILE A 105 -0.69 -20.79 -3.05
N SER A 106 -2.00 -20.97 -2.91
CA SER A 106 -2.59 -21.96 -2.02
C SER A 106 -2.19 -23.39 -2.40
N LEU A 107 -2.24 -23.74 -3.68
CA LEU A 107 -1.83 -25.06 -4.19
C LEU A 107 -0.34 -25.32 -3.98
N ARG A 108 0.49 -24.32 -4.23
CA ARG A 108 1.94 -24.44 -4.13
C ARG A 108 2.42 -24.57 -2.68
N HIS A 109 1.92 -23.73 -1.80
CA HIS A 109 2.36 -23.67 -0.41
C HIS A 109 1.56 -24.57 0.52
N ARG A 110 0.35 -24.97 0.14
CA ARG A 110 -0.59 -25.76 0.96
C ARG A 110 -0.82 -25.13 2.36
N LYS A 111 -0.92 -23.82 2.38
CA LYS A 111 -1.13 -23.00 3.59
C LYS A 111 -2.31 -22.06 3.36
N PRO A 112 -2.97 -21.59 4.43
CA PRO A 112 -3.95 -20.51 4.31
C PRO A 112 -3.34 -19.27 3.68
N VAL A 113 -4.05 -18.63 2.76
CA VAL A 113 -3.64 -17.40 2.07
C VAL A 113 -4.62 -16.30 2.41
N LEU A 114 -4.11 -15.15 2.85
CA LEU A 114 -4.87 -13.92 3.05
C LEU A 114 -4.58 -12.97 1.90
N PRO A 115 -5.47 -12.84 0.91
CA PRO A 115 -5.26 -11.96 -0.22
C PRO A 115 -5.67 -10.52 0.12
N ILE A 116 -4.79 -9.55 -0.16
CA ILE A 116 -5.00 -8.12 0.09
C ILE A 116 -4.67 -7.34 -1.18
N ALA A 117 -5.58 -6.47 -1.61
CA ALA A 117 -5.35 -5.53 -2.70
C ALA A 117 -5.25 -4.09 -2.18
N VAL A 118 -4.30 -3.32 -2.71
CA VAL A 118 -4.15 -1.90 -2.42
C VAL A 118 -4.37 -1.12 -3.72
N PHE A 119 -5.48 -0.42 -3.81
CA PHE A 119 -5.82 0.40 -4.96
C PHE A 119 -5.39 1.85 -4.73
N SER A 120 -4.54 2.35 -5.61
CA SER A 120 -3.99 3.72 -5.57
C SER A 120 -4.34 4.55 -6.81
N TYR A 121 -5.20 4.04 -7.69
CA TYR A 121 -5.67 4.76 -8.87
C TYR A 121 -6.76 5.80 -8.53
N GLU A 122 -6.91 6.78 -9.42
CA GLU A 122 -7.80 7.93 -9.22
C GLU A 122 -9.15 7.78 -9.92
N GLU A 123 -9.35 6.72 -10.72
CA GLU A 123 -10.61 6.50 -11.40
C GLU A 123 -11.77 6.31 -10.41
N LYS A 124 -12.93 6.85 -10.79
CA LYS A 124 -14.16 6.76 -9.99
C LYS A 124 -14.74 5.35 -9.95
N THR A 125 -14.33 4.48 -10.87
CA THR A 125 -14.83 3.11 -10.96
C THR A 125 -14.22 2.27 -9.86
N GLU A 126 -15.07 1.66 -9.05
CA GLU A 126 -14.62 0.73 -8.01
C GLU A 126 -14.29 -0.64 -8.60
N THR A 127 -13.17 -1.19 -8.18
CA THR A 127 -12.89 -2.61 -8.37
C THR A 127 -13.63 -3.37 -7.27
N PRO A 128 -14.52 -4.32 -7.61
CA PRO A 128 -15.14 -5.19 -6.63
C PRO A 128 -14.09 -5.99 -5.84
N ASP A 129 -14.35 -6.23 -4.57
CA ASP A 129 -13.53 -7.08 -3.69
C ASP A 129 -13.90 -8.56 -3.76
N THR A 130 -14.75 -8.93 -4.74
CA THR A 130 -15.30 -10.26 -4.88
C THR A 130 -15.25 -10.70 -6.34
N TYR A 131 -14.82 -11.93 -6.57
CA TYR A 131 -14.96 -12.64 -7.85
C TYR A 131 -16.00 -13.73 -7.69
N THR A 132 -16.99 -13.75 -8.58
CA THR A 132 -18.05 -14.75 -8.59
C THR A 132 -18.14 -15.45 -9.94
N PHE A 133 -18.40 -16.73 -9.90
CA PHE A 133 -18.73 -17.51 -11.09
C PHE A 133 -20.04 -18.27 -10.86
N ALA A 134 -20.98 -18.10 -11.78
CA ALA A 134 -22.27 -18.78 -11.75
C ALA A 134 -22.53 -19.51 -13.07
N PHE A 135 -23.20 -20.63 -12.99
CA PHE A 135 -23.72 -21.35 -14.12
C PHE A 135 -25.27 -21.35 -14.04
N HIS A 136 -25.92 -20.69 -14.99
CA HIS A 136 -27.34 -20.34 -14.92
C HIS A 136 -27.65 -19.56 -13.62
N ASN A 137 -28.50 -20.10 -12.77
CA ASN A 137 -28.87 -19.51 -11.47
C ASN A 137 -28.15 -20.15 -10.26
N ILE A 138 -27.13 -20.98 -10.52
CA ILE A 138 -26.36 -21.66 -9.49
C ILE A 138 -25.02 -20.91 -9.33
N GLU A 139 -24.78 -20.32 -8.17
CA GLU A 139 -23.46 -19.78 -7.83
C GLU A 139 -22.51 -20.94 -7.55
N ILE A 140 -21.49 -21.09 -8.39
CA ILE A 140 -20.48 -22.15 -8.28
C ILE A 140 -19.32 -21.72 -7.40
N LEU A 141 -18.95 -20.44 -7.47
CA LEU A 141 -17.82 -19.89 -6.77
C LEU A 141 -18.10 -18.47 -6.31
N ARG A 142 -17.73 -18.18 -5.06
CA ARG A 142 -17.58 -16.82 -4.54
C ARG A 142 -16.23 -16.73 -3.82
N PHE A 143 -15.34 -15.89 -4.34
CA PHE A 143 -14.06 -15.59 -3.75
C PHE A 143 -14.04 -14.14 -3.29
N HIS A 144 -13.63 -13.92 -2.05
CA HIS A 144 -13.51 -12.59 -1.45
C HIS A 144 -12.06 -12.31 -1.06
N TYR A 145 -11.60 -11.07 -1.25
CA TYR A 145 -10.29 -10.59 -0.82
C TYR A 145 -10.41 -9.25 -0.11
N LEU A 146 -9.45 -8.94 0.73
CA LEU A 146 -9.39 -7.65 1.42
C LEU A 146 -8.92 -6.56 0.46
N SER A 147 -9.48 -5.37 0.56
CA SER A 147 -9.10 -4.26 -0.31
C SER A 147 -8.98 -2.94 0.44
N ILE A 148 -8.03 -2.13 0.00
CA ILE A 148 -7.85 -0.75 0.44
C ILE A 148 -7.91 0.14 -0.80
N HIS A 149 -8.85 1.07 -0.84
CA HIS A 149 -8.91 2.13 -1.83
C HIS A 149 -8.34 3.41 -1.21
N LEU A 150 -7.09 3.76 -1.52
CA LEU A 150 -6.39 4.88 -0.87
C LEU A 150 -7.10 6.22 -1.11
N MET A 151 -7.56 6.48 -2.34
CA MET A 151 -8.30 7.71 -2.67
C MET A 151 -9.60 7.89 -1.87
N LYS A 152 -10.14 6.81 -1.28
CA LYS A 152 -11.33 6.86 -0.40
C LYS A 152 -10.98 7.02 1.06
N GLN A 153 -9.71 6.92 1.43
CA GLN A 153 -9.28 7.14 2.80
C GLN A 153 -9.24 8.64 3.09
N ASN A 154 -9.85 9.03 4.20
CA ASN A 154 -9.72 10.40 4.71
C ASN A 154 -8.37 10.52 5.44
N TRP A 155 -7.43 11.23 4.83
CA TRP A 155 -6.09 11.42 5.37
C TRP A 155 -6.06 11.98 6.81
N ARG A 156 -7.07 12.76 7.21
CA ARG A 156 -7.18 13.32 8.57
C ARG A 156 -7.35 12.26 9.66
N ASN A 157 -7.83 11.07 9.31
CA ASN A 157 -7.96 9.96 10.26
C ASN A 157 -6.62 9.39 10.69
N TYR A 158 -5.54 9.66 9.93
CA TYR A 158 -4.22 9.06 10.13
C TYR A 158 -3.19 10.01 10.74
N ILE A 159 -3.40 11.33 10.70
CA ILE A 159 -2.40 12.34 11.11
C ILE A 159 -2.02 12.31 12.59
N ARG A 160 -2.83 11.68 13.43
CA ARG A 160 -2.55 11.52 14.87
C ARG A 160 -1.80 10.23 15.19
N SER A 161 -1.66 9.32 14.23
CA SER A 161 -0.92 8.08 14.41
C SER A 161 0.59 8.31 14.26
N ASN A 162 1.38 7.51 14.98
CA ASN A 162 2.83 7.44 14.76
C ASN A 162 3.16 6.27 13.82
N ASN A 163 2.42 6.20 12.70
CA ASN A 163 2.55 5.11 11.75
C ASN A 163 3.24 5.61 10.47
N PRO A 164 4.45 5.13 10.15
CA PRO A 164 5.23 5.60 9.00
C PRO A 164 4.58 5.26 7.65
N VAL A 165 3.88 4.14 7.53
CA VAL A 165 3.15 3.78 6.31
C VAL A 165 1.97 4.72 6.09
N ALA A 166 1.21 5.01 7.15
CA ALA A 166 0.11 5.97 7.07
C ALA A 166 0.64 7.35 6.64
N ALA A 167 1.77 7.81 7.22
CA ALA A 167 2.40 9.07 6.84
C ALA A 167 2.76 9.12 5.35
N ALA A 168 3.47 8.09 4.83
CA ALA A 168 3.83 8.04 3.41
C ALA A 168 2.60 7.99 2.50
N LEU A 169 1.59 7.19 2.86
CA LEU A 169 0.38 7.00 2.07
C LEU A 169 -0.59 8.19 2.10
N LEU A 170 -0.41 9.20 2.98
CA LEU A 170 -1.15 10.46 2.89
C LEU A 170 -1.06 11.06 1.47
N SER A 171 0.09 10.90 0.80
CA SER A 171 0.31 11.37 -0.58
C SER A 171 -0.59 10.72 -1.63
N LYS A 172 -1.26 9.61 -1.29
CA LYS A 172 -2.17 8.85 -2.17
C LYS A 172 -3.60 8.79 -1.67
N MET A 173 -3.90 9.37 -0.50
CA MET A 173 -5.25 9.45 0.05
C MET A 173 -6.08 10.55 -0.61
N GLY A 174 -7.39 10.55 -0.35
CA GLY A 174 -8.29 11.57 -0.90
C GLY A 174 -8.08 12.94 -0.27
N TYR A 175 -7.49 13.86 -1.02
CA TYR A 175 -7.36 15.27 -0.71
C TYR A 175 -7.60 16.11 -1.97
N THR A 176 -7.95 17.37 -1.77
CA THR A 176 -8.16 18.34 -2.86
C THR A 176 -6.85 19.09 -3.16
N GLU A 177 -6.80 19.75 -4.32
CA GLU A 177 -5.66 20.62 -4.68
C GLU A 177 -5.35 21.68 -3.62
N LYS A 178 -6.36 22.19 -2.93
CA LYS A 178 -6.20 23.20 -1.86
C LYS A 178 -5.60 22.63 -0.58
N GLU A 179 -5.64 21.31 -0.42
CA GLU A 179 -5.15 20.63 0.79
C GLU A 179 -3.72 20.11 0.65
N ARG A 180 -3.11 20.21 -0.52
CA ARG A 180 -1.78 19.68 -0.82
C ARG A 180 -0.70 20.15 0.18
N VAL A 181 -0.68 21.45 0.44
CA VAL A 181 0.24 22.08 1.42
C VAL A 181 0.02 21.50 2.82
N GLN A 182 -1.24 21.39 3.23
CA GLN A 182 -1.57 20.84 4.54
C GLN A 182 -1.19 19.35 4.64
N VAL A 183 -1.44 18.55 3.61
CA VAL A 183 -1.06 17.13 3.58
C VAL A 183 0.45 16.98 3.71
N LYS A 184 1.25 17.81 3.02
CA LYS A 184 2.72 17.81 3.16
C LYS A 184 3.15 18.21 4.57
N LEU A 185 2.55 19.24 5.14
CA LEU A 185 2.85 19.68 6.51
C LEU A 185 2.57 18.56 7.52
N GLU A 186 1.40 17.89 7.43
CA GLU A 186 1.07 16.80 8.34
C GLU A 186 1.98 15.59 8.17
N PHE A 187 2.40 15.29 6.94
CA PHE A 187 3.44 14.27 6.71
C PHE A 187 4.74 14.59 7.49
N LEU A 188 5.24 15.80 7.37
CA LEU A 188 6.45 16.24 8.08
C LEU A 188 6.26 16.19 9.60
N ARG A 189 5.12 16.65 10.10
CA ARG A 189 4.77 16.58 11.52
C ARG A 189 4.72 15.14 12.04
N MET A 190 4.15 14.23 11.26
CA MET A 190 4.13 12.80 11.61
C MET A 190 5.54 12.25 11.69
N LEU A 191 6.40 12.53 10.69
CA LEU A 191 7.80 12.06 10.69
C LEU A 191 8.60 12.62 11.87
N ALA A 192 8.42 13.90 12.20
CA ALA A 192 9.11 14.54 13.32
C ALA A 192 8.83 13.87 14.67
N ARG A 193 7.66 13.24 14.83
CA ARG A 193 7.28 12.49 16.04
C ARG A 193 7.83 11.05 16.08
N MET A 194 8.43 10.56 14.99
CA MET A 194 8.91 9.20 14.88
C MET A 194 10.44 9.16 14.94
N GLU A 195 10.97 8.28 15.78
CA GLU A 195 12.40 8.00 15.83
C GLU A 195 12.75 6.93 14.78
N LEU A 196 13.01 7.36 13.55
CA LEU A 196 13.34 6.47 12.44
C LEU A 196 14.83 6.62 12.07
N ASP A 197 15.42 5.50 11.67
CA ASP A 197 16.76 5.53 11.10
C ASP A 197 16.79 6.29 9.75
N PRO A 198 17.96 6.83 9.35
CA PRO A 198 18.07 7.65 8.14
C PRO A 198 17.69 6.94 6.84
N ALA A 199 17.80 5.60 6.75
CA ALA A 199 17.43 4.85 5.56
C ALA A 199 15.90 4.78 5.45
N LYS A 200 15.22 4.48 6.54
CA LYS A 200 13.75 4.48 6.62
C LYS A 200 13.19 5.88 6.36
N MET A 201 13.80 6.91 6.92
CA MET A 201 13.40 8.30 6.67
C MET A 201 13.48 8.66 5.18
N ARG A 202 14.59 8.33 4.51
CA ARG A 202 14.76 8.56 3.06
C ARG A 202 13.71 7.79 2.23
N LEU A 203 13.37 6.56 2.62
CA LEU A 203 12.34 5.78 1.93
C LEU A 203 10.98 6.48 1.99
N LEU A 204 10.58 6.96 3.17
CA LEU A 204 9.30 7.64 3.36
C LEU A 204 9.24 8.97 2.59
N HIS A 205 10.29 9.79 2.66
CA HIS A 205 10.39 11.02 1.88
C HIS A 205 10.35 10.75 0.39
N GLY A 206 11.14 9.79 -0.10
CA GLY A 206 11.20 9.44 -1.51
C GLY A 206 9.84 8.94 -2.03
N PHE A 207 9.12 8.14 -1.25
CA PHE A 207 7.77 7.71 -1.59
C PHE A 207 6.80 8.89 -1.65
N PHE A 208 6.75 9.70 -0.59
CA PHE A 208 5.82 10.82 -0.48
C PHE A 208 6.03 11.83 -1.61
N ASP A 209 7.27 12.27 -1.83
CA ASP A 209 7.62 13.28 -2.83
C ASP A 209 7.47 12.80 -4.27
N TYR A 210 7.50 11.49 -4.51
CA TYR A 210 7.17 10.92 -5.81
C TYR A 210 5.72 11.18 -6.21
N TYR A 211 4.79 11.05 -5.24
CA TYR A 211 3.35 11.18 -5.50
C TYR A 211 2.80 12.58 -5.25
N LEU A 212 3.37 13.33 -4.33
CA LEU A 212 2.94 14.70 -4.02
C LEU A 212 4.11 15.66 -4.18
N LYS A 213 4.33 16.13 -5.43
CA LYS A 213 5.29 17.18 -5.74
C LYS A 213 4.64 18.53 -5.59
N LEU A 214 5.15 19.35 -4.69
CA LEU A 214 4.74 20.74 -4.53
C LEU A 214 5.51 21.63 -5.50
N ASN A 215 4.90 22.74 -5.92
CA ASN A 215 5.59 23.81 -6.64
C ASN A 215 6.26 24.76 -5.66
N GLU A 216 7.10 25.68 -6.15
CA GLU A 216 7.88 26.62 -5.33
C GLU A 216 7.01 27.46 -4.40
N LYS A 217 5.81 27.87 -4.83
CA LYS A 217 4.87 28.64 -4.01
C LYS A 217 4.28 27.79 -2.89
N GLU A 218 3.90 26.56 -3.18
CA GLU A 218 3.39 25.60 -2.19
C GLU A 218 4.47 25.24 -1.17
N GLU A 219 5.72 25.03 -1.61
CA GLU A 219 6.85 24.77 -0.70
C GLU A 219 7.12 25.98 0.23
N ALA A 220 7.06 27.21 -0.30
CA ALA A 220 7.17 28.41 0.52
C ALA A 220 6.04 28.50 1.56
N GLU A 221 4.83 28.15 1.18
CA GLU A 221 3.67 28.10 2.08
C GLU A 221 3.84 27.03 3.19
N VAL A 222 4.37 25.86 2.86
CA VAL A 222 4.72 24.84 3.88
C VAL A 222 5.71 25.42 4.89
N MET A 223 6.76 26.11 4.43
CA MET A 223 7.77 26.73 5.31
C MET A 223 7.17 27.80 6.20
N GLU A 224 6.26 28.64 5.69
CA GLU A 224 5.55 29.62 6.53
C GLU A 224 4.65 28.93 7.57
N ASN A 225 3.95 27.87 7.19
CA ASN A 225 3.11 27.11 8.12
C ASN A 225 3.94 26.42 9.22
N ILE A 226 5.15 25.93 8.90
CA ILE A 226 6.06 25.37 9.91
C ILE A 226 6.42 26.42 10.97
N LYS A 227 6.67 27.66 10.56
CA LYS A 227 6.98 28.75 11.50
C LYS A 227 5.84 29.10 12.44
N MET A 228 4.60 28.73 12.09
CA MET A 228 3.40 28.95 12.91
C MET A 228 3.10 27.80 13.88
N LEU A 229 3.85 26.70 13.81
CA LEU A 229 3.76 25.60 14.76
C LEU A 229 4.29 26.01 16.13
N ASP A 230 4.02 25.17 17.14
CA ASP A 230 4.71 25.27 18.41
C ASP A 230 6.24 25.26 18.19
N PRO A 231 7.03 26.09 18.89
CA PRO A 231 8.47 26.21 18.66
C PRO A 231 9.24 24.89 18.72
N ASP A 232 8.89 24.01 19.66
CA ASP A 232 9.55 22.70 19.80
C ASP A 232 9.20 21.78 18.63
N GLU A 233 7.94 21.79 18.19
CA GLU A 233 7.49 21.03 17.01
C GLU A 233 8.11 21.56 15.72
N ALA A 234 8.16 22.88 15.55
CA ALA A 234 8.81 23.53 14.41
C ALA A 234 10.28 23.16 14.30
N GLU A 235 11.01 23.16 15.42
CA GLU A 235 12.42 22.75 15.46
C GLU A 235 12.60 21.28 15.04
N GLN A 236 11.74 20.39 15.50
CA GLN A 236 11.79 18.98 15.13
C GLN A 236 11.52 18.77 13.64
N VAL A 237 10.52 19.46 13.08
CA VAL A 237 10.20 19.39 11.64
C VAL A 237 11.35 19.94 10.79
N LEU A 238 12.00 21.03 11.20
CA LEU A 238 13.12 21.63 10.46
C LEU A 238 14.41 20.80 10.48
N LYS A 239 14.50 19.79 11.36
CA LYS A 239 15.64 18.86 11.43
C LYS A 239 15.51 17.66 10.48
N LEU A 240 14.34 17.49 9.84
CA LEU A 240 14.10 16.42 8.87
C LEU A 240 14.79 16.71 7.52
#